data_17674b36777dc8a50e08c94dce639073
#
_entry.id   17674b36777dc8a50e08c94dce639073
#
_cell.length_a   1.000
_cell.length_b   1.000
_cell.length_c   1.000
_cell.angle_alpha   90.00
_cell.angle_beta   90.00
_cell.angle_gamma   90.00
#
_symmetry.space_group_name_H-M   'P 1'
#
loop_
_entity.id
_entity.type
_entity.pdbx_description
1 polymer ?
#
loop_
_entity_poly.entity_id
_entity_poly.type
_entity_poly.pdbx_seq_one_letter_code
_entity_poly.pdbx_strand_id
1 'polypeptide(L)'
;MNRLIFFLLLLAFPYFSIACINEMRSLISGKHIETHSAAEVPKGRSFVDTMYYKGQLQELDSLWKAEKNLDYYSDYGVNLIYLSRYNEAKAVFHNINEIHPGRYATAANIGTIYEILGQNDSALYWIKEAVRIDPSSHMESEWIHINILQAKIQGENFINSKFLIGTELGNDIKPFTSLSEYDLNKLKMALFYQLSERISFIKPEDKIIGLLLFELGNMIALQDDVTTALRIYDKAVEYGFVNDVLKKRYEHF
;
A
#
# COMPACT_ATOMS: atom_id res chain seq x y z
N MET A 1 2.87 -44.80 41.06
CA MET A 1 2.76 -43.35 41.14
C MET A 1 3.35 -42.75 39.86
N ASN A 2 2.52 -42.63 38.82
CA ASN A 2 2.93 -42.09 37.52
C ASN A 2 2.64 -40.58 37.51
N ARG A 3 3.70 -39.78 37.46
CA ARG A 3 3.59 -38.34 37.24
C ARG A 3 3.46 -38.10 35.72
N LEU A 4 2.28 -37.74 35.27
CA LEU A 4 2.05 -37.20 33.94
C LEU A 4 2.59 -35.76 33.92
N ILE A 5 3.65 -35.56 33.14
CA ILE A 5 4.18 -34.23 32.83
C ILE A 5 3.36 -33.71 31.65
N PHE A 6 2.45 -32.78 31.89
CA PHE A 6 1.76 -32.00 30.84
C PHE A 6 2.76 -31.02 30.24
N PHE A 7 3.24 -31.29 29.02
CA PHE A 7 3.92 -30.30 28.21
C PHE A 7 2.87 -29.33 27.64
N LEU A 8 2.77 -28.14 28.22
CA LEU A 8 2.05 -27.04 27.60
C LEU A 8 2.86 -26.59 26.37
N LEU A 9 2.44 -27.03 25.19
CA LEU A 9 2.87 -26.40 23.93
C LEU A 9 2.26 -25.00 23.88
N LEU A 10 3.06 -23.99 24.27
CA LEU A 10 2.81 -22.60 23.94
C LEU A 10 2.93 -22.48 22.42
N LEU A 11 1.80 -22.58 21.72
CA LEU A 11 1.66 -22.13 20.33
C LEU A 11 1.89 -20.61 20.34
N ALA A 12 3.13 -20.22 20.08
CA ALA A 12 3.43 -18.84 19.70
C ALA A 12 2.75 -18.59 18.36
N PHE A 13 1.53 -18.10 18.40
CA PHE A 13 0.93 -17.47 17.22
C PHE A 13 1.83 -16.27 16.88
N PRO A 14 2.36 -16.19 15.66
CA PRO A 14 3.02 -14.97 15.24
C PRO A 14 1.96 -13.87 15.28
N TYR A 15 2.11 -12.93 16.19
CA TYR A 15 1.35 -11.70 16.16
C TYR A 15 1.78 -10.97 14.89
N PHE A 16 1.02 -11.17 13.81
CA PHE A 16 1.14 -10.34 12.63
C PHE A 16 0.80 -8.91 13.04
N SER A 17 1.80 -8.08 13.10
CA SER A 17 1.67 -6.65 13.29
C SER A 17 0.99 -6.05 12.05
N ILE A 18 -0.30 -5.80 12.16
CA ILE A 18 -1.18 -5.47 11.05
C ILE A 18 -1.55 -3.99 11.11
N ALA A 19 -0.59 -3.12 11.06
CA ALA A 19 -0.91 -1.71 11.04
C ALA A 19 -0.02 -0.93 10.09
N CYS A 20 -0.49 -0.89 8.92
CA CYS A 20 -0.16 0.14 7.95
C CYS A 20 -1.44 0.87 7.59
N ILE A 21 -1.33 1.98 6.88
CA ILE A 21 -2.46 2.63 6.23
C ILE A 21 -2.96 1.67 5.16
N ASN A 22 -3.80 0.72 5.54
CA ASN A 22 -4.12 -0.42 4.71
C ASN A 22 -5.63 -0.67 4.70
N GLU A 23 -6.20 -0.77 3.50
CA GLU A 23 -7.64 -0.94 3.27
C GLU A 23 -8.19 -2.30 3.72
N MET A 24 -7.36 -3.29 3.84
CA MET A 24 -7.81 -4.67 4.08
C MET A 24 -7.86 -5.05 5.56
N ARG A 25 -7.72 -4.10 6.51
CA ARG A 25 -7.45 -4.48 7.89
C ARG A 25 -8.03 -3.52 8.92
N SER A 26 -8.26 -4.07 10.11
CA SER A 26 -8.53 -3.31 11.31
C SER A 26 -7.31 -2.47 11.71
N LEU A 27 -7.52 -1.38 12.43
CA LEU A 27 -6.46 -0.67 13.15
C LEU A 27 -5.74 -1.64 14.11
N ILE A 28 -4.53 -1.33 14.54
CA ILE A 28 -3.75 -2.20 15.45
C ILE A 28 -4.54 -2.52 16.73
N SER A 29 -5.32 -1.56 17.22
CA SER A 29 -6.22 -1.73 18.36
C SER A 29 -7.40 -2.68 18.11
N GLY A 30 -7.54 -3.25 16.90
CA GLY A 30 -8.68 -4.11 16.53
C GLY A 30 -9.90 -3.36 16.03
N LYS A 31 -9.88 -2.04 15.87
CA LYS A 31 -10.97 -1.28 15.28
C LYS A 31 -11.07 -1.52 13.78
N HIS A 32 -12.27 -1.82 13.31
CA HIS A 32 -12.51 -2.15 11.90
C HIS A 32 -12.46 -0.90 11.00
N ILE A 33 -11.79 -1.08 9.85
CA ILE A 33 -11.86 -0.19 8.70
C ILE A 33 -12.57 -0.96 7.58
N GLU A 34 -13.40 -0.28 6.77
CA GLU A 34 -14.06 -0.92 5.63
C GLU A 34 -13.04 -1.53 4.66
N THR A 35 -13.30 -2.76 4.24
CA THR A 35 -12.46 -3.51 3.32
C THR A 35 -13.10 -3.55 1.93
N HIS A 36 -12.30 -3.35 0.88
CA HIS A 36 -12.74 -3.55 -0.50
C HIS A 36 -12.22 -4.87 -1.06
N SER A 37 -13.01 -5.49 -1.95
CA SER A 37 -12.66 -6.75 -2.60
C SER A 37 -11.50 -6.57 -3.61
N ALA A 38 -10.50 -7.45 -3.56
CA ALA A 38 -9.37 -7.47 -4.48
C ALA A 38 -9.71 -7.85 -5.94
N ALA A 39 -10.97 -8.11 -6.25
CA ALA A 39 -11.46 -8.50 -7.59
C ALA A 39 -11.92 -7.31 -8.45
N GLU A 40 -11.70 -6.07 -8.00
CA GLU A 40 -12.20 -4.88 -8.68
C GLU A 40 -11.07 -3.92 -9.09
N VAL A 41 -11.45 -2.84 -9.78
CA VAL A 41 -10.55 -1.70 -10.06
C VAL A 41 -9.99 -1.15 -8.75
N PRO A 42 -8.68 -0.86 -8.64
CA PRO A 42 -8.13 -0.26 -7.44
C PRO A 42 -8.88 1.03 -7.07
N LYS A 43 -9.37 1.08 -5.86
CA LYS A 43 -10.09 2.23 -5.30
C LYS A 43 -9.34 2.70 -4.07
N GLY A 44 -8.98 3.97 -4.03
CA GLY A 44 -8.44 4.57 -2.82
C GLY A 44 -9.51 4.75 -1.76
N ARG A 45 -9.10 4.94 -0.53
CA ARG A 45 -9.99 5.27 0.58
C ARG A 45 -10.62 6.64 0.39
N SER A 46 -11.86 6.75 0.81
CA SER A 46 -12.53 8.04 0.94
C SER A 46 -12.42 8.52 2.39
N PHE A 47 -11.65 9.58 2.63
CA PHE A 47 -11.53 10.20 3.96
C PHE A 47 -12.58 11.30 4.16
N VAL A 48 -13.79 11.11 3.63
CA VAL A 48 -14.86 12.13 3.62
C VAL A 48 -15.47 12.34 5.01
N ASP A 49 -15.54 11.30 5.82
CA ASP A 49 -16.13 11.41 7.17
C ASP A 49 -15.13 11.96 8.20
N THR A 50 -14.83 13.24 8.05
CA THR A 50 -13.92 13.93 8.98
C THR A 50 -14.48 13.99 10.41
N MET A 51 -15.79 13.89 10.61
CA MET A 51 -16.40 13.88 11.94
C MET A 51 -16.14 12.56 12.66
N TYR A 52 -16.27 11.45 11.94
CA TYR A 52 -15.93 10.13 12.45
C TYR A 52 -14.46 10.06 12.90
N TYR A 53 -13.53 10.44 12.02
CA TYR A 53 -12.09 10.39 12.35
C TYR A 53 -11.72 11.35 13.48
N LYS A 54 -12.36 12.50 13.61
CA LYS A 54 -12.16 13.41 14.76
C LYS A 54 -12.64 12.79 16.07
N GLY A 55 -13.79 12.12 16.05
CA GLY A 55 -14.29 11.37 17.22
C GLY A 55 -13.34 10.25 17.64
N GLN A 56 -12.86 9.47 16.67
CA GLN A 56 -11.87 8.43 16.91
C GLN A 56 -10.57 8.98 17.50
N LEU A 57 -10.13 10.17 17.05
CA LEU A 57 -8.91 10.82 17.56
C LEU A 57 -9.02 11.12 19.06
N GLN A 58 -10.17 11.65 19.50
CA GLN A 58 -10.39 11.95 20.92
C GLN A 58 -10.40 10.69 21.78
N GLU A 59 -11.06 9.64 21.29
CA GLU A 59 -11.11 8.34 21.98
C GLU A 59 -9.71 7.71 22.10
N LEU A 60 -8.95 7.65 21.00
CA LEU A 60 -7.62 7.07 20.97
C LEU A 60 -6.60 7.85 21.82
N ASP A 61 -6.69 9.19 21.86
CA ASP A 61 -5.89 10.03 22.75
C ASP A 61 -6.19 9.71 24.24
N SER A 62 -7.47 9.54 24.57
CA SER A 62 -7.90 9.20 25.93
C SER A 62 -7.40 7.80 26.34
N LEU A 63 -7.52 6.81 25.44
CA LEU A 63 -7.02 5.45 25.67
C LEU A 63 -5.50 5.41 25.81
N TRP A 64 -4.78 6.11 24.92
CA TRP A 64 -3.33 6.25 25.02
C TRP A 64 -2.89 6.87 26.36
N LYS A 65 -3.56 7.94 26.79
CA LYS A 65 -3.24 8.62 28.06
C LYS A 65 -3.48 7.72 29.28
N ALA A 66 -4.54 6.91 29.24
CA ALA A 66 -4.92 6.03 30.34
C ALA A 66 -4.04 4.78 30.41
N GLU A 67 -3.78 4.12 29.28
CA GLU A 67 -3.19 2.78 29.24
C GLU A 67 -1.72 2.76 28.80
N LYS A 68 -1.24 3.84 28.17
CA LYS A 68 0.11 3.92 27.57
C LYS A 68 0.38 2.82 26.54
N ASN A 69 -0.68 2.24 25.96
CA ASN A 69 -0.55 1.24 24.91
C ASN A 69 -0.20 1.92 23.57
N LEU A 70 0.97 1.55 23.03
CA LEU A 70 1.49 2.11 21.77
C LEU A 70 0.61 1.81 20.55
N ASP A 71 -0.26 0.80 20.61
CA ASP A 71 -1.18 0.51 19.50
C ASP A 71 -2.26 1.59 19.39
N TYR A 72 -2.81 2.07 20.51
CA TYR A 72 -3.71 3.22 20.50
C TYR A 72 -3.03 4.50 20.00
N TYR A 73 -1.76 4.70 20.36
CA TYR A 73 -1.01 5.85 19.90
C TYR A 73 -0.64 5.77 18.41
N SER A 74 -0.38 4.55 17.92
CA SER A 74 -0.22 4.30 16.48
C SER A 74 -1.50 4.58 15.70
N ASP A 75 -2.64 4.08 16.18
CA ASP A 75 -3.95 4.32 15.57
C ASP A 75 -4.34 5.81 15.60
N TYR A 76 -3.96 6.52 16.66
CA TYR A 76 -4.08 7.98 16.73
C TYR A 76 -3.28 8.65 15.59
N GLY A 77 -2.05 8.23 15.37
CA GLY A 77 -1.21 8.71 14.26
C GLY A 77 -1.83 8.41 12.89
N VAL A 78 -2.41 7.23 12.68
CA VAL A 78 -3.12 6.86 11.45
C VAL A 78 -4.35 7.77 11.23
N ASN A 79 -5.14 8.04 12.26
CA ASN A 79 -6.28 8.95 12.14
C ASN A 79 -5.86 10.39 11.80
N LEU A 80 -4.70 10.84 12.28
CA LEU A 80 -4.13 12.12 11.85
C LEU A 80 -3.82 12.14 10.35
N ILE A 81 -3.31 11.03 9.80
CA ILE A 81 -3.09 10.90 8.34
C ILE A 81 -4.43 11.02 7.59
N TYR A 82 -5.48 10.33 8.03
CA TYR A 82 -6.81 10.41 7.42
C TYR A 82 -7.40 11.83 7.46
N LEU A 83 -7.04 12.60 8.47
CA LEU A 83 -7.42 14.02 8.59
C LEU A 83 -6.45 14.98 7.87
N SER A 84 -5.51 14.46 7.07
CA SER A 84 -4.47 15.22 6.39
C SER A 84 -3.57 16.07 7.32
N ARG A 85 -3.50 15.69 8.60
CA ARG A 85 -2.65 16.33 9.61
C ARG A 85 -1.25 15.69 9.63
N TYR A 86 -0.59 15.67 8.47
CA TYR A 86 0.63 14.89 8.22
C TYR A 86 1.80 15.24 9.13
N ASN A 87 2.02 16.52 9.43
CA ASN A 87 3.12 16.92 10.31
C ASN A 87 2.90 16.47 11.76
N GLU A 88 1.66 16.42 12.22
CA GLU A 88 1.33 15.91 13.55
C GLU A 88 1.46 14.40 13.59
N ALA A 89 0.97 13.70 12.56
CA ALA A 89 1.16 12.27 12.41
C ALA A 89 2.66 11.89 12.41
N LYS A 90 3.47 12.65 11.68
CA LYS A 90 4.93 12.47 11.66
C LYS A 90 5.54 12.56 13.06
N ALA A 91 5.16 13.56 13.84
CA ALA A 91 5.65 13.71 15.21
C ALA A 91 5.23 12.53 16.10
N VAL A 92 3.99 12.05 15.98
CA VAL A 92 3.50 10.88 16.71
C VAL A 92 4.33 9.63 16.37
N PHE A 93 4.53 9.31 15.09
CA PHE A 93 5.27 8.11 14.70
C PHE A 93 6.76 8.19 15.03
N HIS A 94 7.39 9.37 14.96
CA HIS A 94 8.75 9.54 15.45
C HIS A 94 8.84 9.30 16.96
N ASN A 95 7.89 9.82 17.74
CA ASN A 95 7.83 9.58 19.18
C ASN A 95 7.64 8.08 19.50
N ILE A 96 6.76 7.38 18.75
CA ILE A 96 6.62 5.93 18.89
C ILE A 96 7.94 5.22 18.60
N ASN A 97 8.66 5.63 17.55
CA ASN A 97 9.94 5.03 17.21
C ASN A 97 11.04 5.28 18.25
N GLU A 98 11.00 6.43 18.95
CA GLU A 98 11.90 6.72 20.09
C GLU A 98 11.59 5.83 21.29
N ILE A 99 10.30 5.64 21.61
CA ILE A 99 9.86 4.81 22.74
C ILE A 99 10.14 3.33 22.47
N HIS A 100 9.83 2.86 21.26
CA HIS A 100 9.95 1.46 20.87
C HIS A 100 10.42 1.35 19.42
N PRO A 101 11.72 1.37 19.16
CA PRO A 101 12.26 1.22 17.81
C PRO A 101 12.01 -0.19 17.25
N GLY A 102 12.06 -0.30 15.91
CA GLY A 102 11.93 -1.59 15.23
C GLY A 102 10.50 -2.09 15.05
N ARG A 103 9.49 -1.23 15.14
CA ARG A 103 8.12 -1.56 14.77
C ARG A 103 7.92 -1.31 13.27
N TYR A 104 7.58 -2.39 12.53
CA TYR A 104 7.30 -2.32 11.09
C TYR A 104 6.29 -1.21 10.74
N ALA A 105 5.11 -1.25 11.39
CA ALA A 105 4.04 -0.29 11.12
C ALA A 105 4.48 1.18 11.35
N THR A 106 5.32 1.42 12.35
CA THR A 106 5.86 2.74 12.62
C THR A 106 6.75 3.21 11.48
N ALA A 107 7.70 2.36 11.04
CA ALA A 107 8.60 2.69 9.94
C ALA A 107 7.84 2.91 8.62
N ALA A 108 6.90 2.03 8.29
CA ALA A 108 6.08 2.14 7.08
C ALA A 108 5.23 3.42 7.06
N ASN A 109 4.59 3.76 8.19
CA ASN A 109 3.80 4.99 8.30
C ASN A 109 4.65 6.25 8.20
N ILE A 110 5.84 6.28 8.81
CA ILE A 110 6.79 7.39 8.65
C ILE A 110 7.18 7.54 7.18
N GLY A 111 7.52 6.44 6.50
CA GLY A 111 7.86 6.44 5.08
C GLY A 111 6.74 7.00 4.21
N THR A 112 5.51 6.54 4.41
CA THR A 112 4.33 7.03 3.69
C THR A 112 4.09 8.53 3.94
N ILE A 113 4.22 9.00 5.18
CA ILE A 113 4.07 10.42 5.49
C ILE A 113 5.13 11.26 4.77
N TYR A 114 6.39 10.82 4.74
CA TYR A 114 7.45 11.52 4.01
C TYR A 114 7.17 11.55 2.51
N GLU A 115 6.65 10.46 1.92
CA GLU A 115 6.24 10.45 0.51
C GLU A 115 5.12 11.47 0.24
N ILE A 116 4.07 11.50 1.06
CA ILE A 116 2.96 12.47 0.93
C ILE A 116 3.47 13.92 1.03
N LEU A 117 4.47 14.16 1.85
CA LEU A 117 5.12 15.47 2.01
C LEU A 117 6.16 15.78 0.91
N GLY A 118 6.33 14.90 -0.10
CA GLY A 118 7.30 15.06 -1.19
C GLY A 118 8.76 14.86 -0.79
N GLN A 119 9.03 14.36 0.40
CA GLN A 119 10.39 14.14 0.95
C GLN A 119 10.86 12.71 0.60
N ASN A 120 11.03 12.43 -0.71
CA ASN A 120 11.20 11.10 -1.25
C ASN A 120 12.44 10.35 -0.74
N ASP A 121 13.57 11.04 -0.47
CA ASP A 121 14.77 10.42 0.09
C ASP A 121 14.52 9.88 1.50
N SER A 122 13.85 10.67 2.34
CA SER A 122 13.45 10.23 3.69
C SER A 122 12.41 9.11 3.64
N ALA A 123 11.46 9.19 2.71
CA ALA A 123 10.49 8.14 2.46
C ALA A 123 11.19 6.82 2.10
N LEU A 124 12.12 6.86 1.16
CA LEU A 124 12.89 5.69 0.71
C LEU A 124 13.69 5.05 1.86
N TYR A 125 14.31 5.87 2.72
CA TYR A 125 14.99 5.37 3.90
C TYR A 125 14.05 4.58 4.81
N TRP A 126 12.90 5.17 5.17
CA TRP A 126 11.98 4.55 6.11
C TRP A 126 11.23 3.34 5.53
N ILE A 127 10.91 3.34 4.24
CA ILE A 127 10.32 2.15 3.60
C ILE A 127 11.33 1.01 3.52
N LYS A 128 12.61 1.27 3.23
CA LYS A 128 13.65 0.25 3.31
C LYS A 128 13.83 -0.30 4.72
N GLU A 129 13.72 0.55 5.72
CA GLU A 129 13.75 0.11 7.11
C GLU A 129 12.53 -0.75 7.48
N ALA A 130 11.34 -0.39 7.02
CA ALA A 130 10.14 -1.22 7.17
C ALA A 130 10.34 -2.63 6.56
N VAL A 131 10.83 -2.70 5.32
CA VAL A 131 11.14 -3.98 4.67
C VAL A 131 12.20 -4.79 5.42
N ARG A 132 13.20 -4.14 6.00
CA ARG A 132 14.23 -4.80 6.82
C ARG A 132 13.62 -5.43 8.08
N ILE A 133 12.63 -4.78 8.68
CA ILE A 133 11.93 -5.27 9.88
C ILE A 133 11.00 -6.43 9.54
N ASP A 134 10.18 -6.27 8.50
CA ASP A 134 9.25 -7.32 8.04
C ASP A 134 9.18 -7.36 6.51
N PRO A 135 10.00 -8.20 5.86
CA PRO A 135 10.01 -8.33 4.41
C PRO A 135 8.76 -9.01 3.84
N SER A 136 7.97 -9.69 4.67
CA SER A 136 6.75 -10.39 4.26
C SER A 136 5.50 -9.51 4.26
N SER A 137 5.61 -8.32 4.82
CA SER A 137 4.50 -7.40 4.95
C SER A 137 3.93 -6.94 3.61
N HIS A 138 2.71 -6.44 3.63
CA HIS A 138 2.01 -5.93 2.45
C HIS A 138 2.04 -6.91 1.25
N MET A 139 1.84 -8.21 1.52
CA MET A 139 1.90 -9.25 0.49
C MET A 139 3.23 -9.27 -0.27
N GLU A 140 4.33 -8.98 0.42
CA GLU A 140 5.68 -8.85 -0.16
C GLU A 140 5.76 -7.80 -1.28
N SER A 141 4.94 -6.75 -1.26
CA SER A 141 4.82 -5.77 -2.36
C SER A 141 5.65 -4.49 -2.17
N GLU A 142 6.30 -4.31 -1.02
CA GLU A 142 7.02 -3.08 -0.69
C GLU A 142 8.19 -2.75 -1.63
N TRP A 143 8.70 -3.74 -2.36
CA TRP A 143 9.72 -3.48 -3.39
C TRP A 143 9.19 -2.59 -4.52
N ILE A 144 7.89 -2.65 -4.86
CA ILE A 144 7.24 -1.73 -5.81
C ILE A 144 7.26 -0.31 -5.25
N HIS A 145 6.96 -0.15 -3.95
CA HIS A 145 7.06 1.14 -3.26
C HIS A 145 8.47 1.72 -3.33
N ILE A 146 9.47 0.90 -3.04
CA ILE A 146 10.88 1.29 -3.15
C ILE A 146 11.21 1.76 -4.58
N ASN A 147 10.79 1.02 -5.60
CA ASN A 147 11.04 1.38 -7.00
C ASN A 147 10.32 2.68 -7.40
N ILE A 148 9.09 2.90 -6.93
CA ILE A 148 8.36 4.16 -7.14
C ILE A 148 9.13 5.34 -6.55
N LEU A 149 9.58 5.22 -5.30
CA LEU A 149 10.36 6.28 -4.64
C LEU A 149 11.70 6.54 -5.34
N GLN A 150 12.37 5.48 -5.77
CA GLN A 150 13.60 5.61 -6.56
C GLN A 150 13.35 6.29 -7.91
N ALA A 151 12.26 5.96 -8.61
CA ALA A 151 11.90 6.63 -9.86
C ALA A 151 11.60 8.13 -9.63
N LYS A 152 10.89 8.47 -8.54
CA LYS A 152 10.65 9.88 -8.16
C LYS A 152 11.94 10.67 -7.87
N ILE A 153 12.95 10.02 -7.30
CA ILE A 153 14.25 10.63 -6.98
C ILE A 153 15.12 10.76 -8.23
N GLN A 154 15.16 9.71 -9.06
CA GLN A 154 16.06 9.62 -10.22
C GLN A 154 15.51 10.31 -11.46
N GLY A 155 14.19 10.54 -11.53
CA GLY A 155 13.55 11.30 -12.59
C GLY A 155 12.95 10.46 -13.72
N GLU A 156 12.49 11.14 -14.76
CA GLU A 156 11.63 10.62 -15.85
C GLU A 156 12.14 9.34 -16.53
N ASN A 157 13.44 9.18 -16.72
CA ASN A 157 14.00 8.00 -17.38
C ASN A 157 13.77 6.69 -16.62
N PHE A 158 13.45 6.78 -15.35
CA PHE A 158 13.15 5.64 -14.48
C PHE A 158 11.66 5.36 -14.34
N ILE A 159 10.80 6.20 -14.94
CA ILE A 159 9.35 5.97 -14.98
C ILE A 159 9.03 5.07 -16.18
N ASN A 160 9.30 3.78 -16.02
CA ASN A 160 8.97 2.74 -16.99
C ASN A 160 8.64 1.41 -16.29
N SER A 161 7.88 0.55 -16.96
CA SER A 161 7.36 -0.70 -16.40
C SER A 161 8.48 -1.64 -15.94
N LYS A 162 9.55 -1.75 -16.74
CA LYS A 162 10.68 -2.62 -16.40
C LYS A 162 11.38 -2.21 -15.11
N PHE A 163 11.54 -0.91 -14.87
CA PHE A 163 12.11 -0.42 -13.61
C PHE A 163 11.13 -0.57 -12.45
N LEU A 164 9.86 -0.20 -12.64
CA LEU A 164 8.88 -0.14 -11.57
C LEU A 164 8.42 -1.53 -11.11
N ILE A 165 8.19 -2.46 -12.05
CA ILE A 165 7.60 -3.78 -11.77
C ILE A 165 8.40 -4.96 -12.34
N GLY A 166 9.61 -4.73 -12.83
CA GLY A 166 10.52 -5.78 -13.30
C GLY A 166 10.18 -6.39 -14.67
N THR A 167 9.09 -6.01 -15.29
CA THR A 167 8.63 -6.56 -16.58
C THR A 167 7.89 -5.52 -17.41
N GLU A 168 7.73 -5.82 -18.70
CA GLU A 168 6.88 -5.09 -19.65
C GLU A 168 5.92 -6.11 -20.29
N LEU A 169 4.65 -5.72 -20.48
CA LEU A 169 3.63 -6.62 -21.04
C LEU A 169 3.39 -6.39 -22.54
N GLY A 170 4.48 -6.00 -23.23
CA GLY A 170 4.52 -5.83 -24.68
C GLY A 170 3.79 -4.57 -25.20
N ASN A 171 4.08 -4.25 -26.46
CA ASN A 171 3.53 -3.07 -27.14
C ASN A 171 2.52 -3.43 -28.25
N ASP A 172 2.15 -4.70 -28.35
CA ASP A 172 1.18 -5.20 -29.32
C ASP A 172 -0.26 -4.94 -28.88
N ILE A 173 -1.20 -5.17 -29.79
CA ILE A 173 -2.65 -5.05 -29.55
C ILE A 173 -3.08 -5.93 -28.36
N LYS A 174 -2.52 -7.13 -28.23
CA LYS A 174 -2.72 -7.98 -27.07
C LYS A 174 -1.50 -7.90 -26.15
N PRO A 175 -1.70 -7.76 -24.83
CA PRO A 175 -0.59 -7.89 -23.90
C PRO A 175 0.05 -9.28 -23.99
N PHE A 176 1.34 -9.35 -23.74
CA PHE A 176 2.11 -10.58 -23.73
C PHE A 176 3.08 -10.60 -22.55
N THR A 177 3.32 -11.78 -21.99
CA THR A 177 4.31 -11.96 -20.93
C THR A 177 5.01 -13.32 -21.06
N SER A 178 6.27 -13.38 -20.64
CA SER A 178 7.00 -14.64 -20.42
C SER A 178 6.94 -15.14 -18.97
N LEU A 179 6.26 -14.42 -18.09
CA LEU A 179 6.07 -14.84 -16.70
C LEU A 179 5.22 -16.11 -16.64
N SER A 180 5.51 -16.97 -15.66
CA SER A 180 4.60 -18.06 -15.34
C SER A 180 3.27 -17.51 -14.82
N GLU A 181 2.21 -18.31 -14.88
CA GLU A 181 0.90 -17.90 -14.32
C GLU A 181 1.01 -17.58 -12.83
N TYR A 182 1.81 -18.32 -12.09
CA TYR A 182 2.08 -18.08 -10.67
C TYR A 182 2.73 -16.70 -10.44
N ASP A 183 3.81 -16.39 -11.20
CA ASP A 183 4.53 -15.13 -11.05
C ASP A 183 3.67 -13.94 -11.50
N LEU A 184 2.90 -14.10 -12.58
CA LEU A 184 1.96 -13.09 -13.03
C LEU A 184 0.89 -12.79 -11.98
N ASN A 185 0.33 -13.82 -11.34
CA ASN A 185 -0.65 -13.65 -10.27
C ASN A 185 -0.04 -12.96 -9.05
N LYS A 186 1.17 -13.37 -8.66
CA LYS A 186 1.89 -12.74 -7.55
C LYS A 186 2.15 -11.26 -7.81
N LEU A 187 2.63 -10.91 -9.01
CA LEU A 187 2.87 -9.53 -9.41
C LEU A 187 1.58 -8.72 -9.48
N LYS A 188 0.51 -9.28 -10.06
CA LYS A 188 -0.81 -8.65 -10.13
C LYS A 188 -1.33 -8.28 -8.74
N MET A 189 -1.26 -9.21 -7.79
CA MET A 189 -1.71 -8.97 -6.42
C MET A 189 -0.88 -7.90 -5.72
N ALA A 190 0.43 -7.95 -5.87
CA ALA A 190 1.35 -6.95 -5.31
C ALA A 190 1.07 -5.55 -5.89
N LEU A 191 0.88 -5.47 -7.20
CA LEU A 191 0.60 -4.20 -7.88
C LEU A 191 -0.78 -3.65 -7.52
N PHE A 192 -1.80 -4.51 -7.50
CA PHE A 192 -3.15 -4.12 -7.07
C PHE A 192 -3.13 -3.54 -5.65
N TYR A 193 -2.43 -4.20 -4.74
CA TYR A 193 -2.26 -3.75 -3.36
C TYR A 193 -1.63 -2.36 -3.30
N GLN A 194 -0.48 -2.18 -3.95
CA GLN A 194 0.25 -0.91 -3.94
C GLN A 194 -0.56 0.24 -4.59
N LEU A 195 -1.32 -0.05 -5.65
CA LEU A 195 -2.19 0.94 -6.28
C LEU A 195 -3.36 1.35 -5.36
N SER A 196 -3.99 0.38 -4.69
CA SER A 196 -5.09 0.67 -3.75
C SER A 196 -4.64 1.59 -2.61
N GLU A 197 -3.44 1.35 -2.06
CA GLU A 197 -2.87 2.23 -1.04
C GLU A 197 -2.63 3.65 -1.58
N ARG A 198 -1.97 3.77 -2.73
CA ARG A 198 -1.53 5.06 -3.29
C ARG A 198 -2.67 5.94 -3.76
N ILE A 199 -3.68 5.37 -4.41
CA ILE A 199 -4.85 6.09 -4.91
C ILE A 199 -5.60 6.79 -3.76
N SER A 200 -5.44 6.33 -2.53
CA SER A 200 -5.96 7.01 -1.34
C SER A 200 -5.38 8.43 -1.17
N PHE A 201 -4.13 8.63 -1.52
CA PHE A 201 -3.38 9.88 -1.25
C PHE A 201 -2.93 10.62 -2.51
N ILE A 202 -2.63 9.90 -3.59
CA ILE A 202 -2.14 10.47 -4.84
C ILE A 202 -3.33 10.71 -5.76
N LYS A 203 -3.55 11.98 -6.08
CA LYS A 203 -4.66 12.40 -6.97
C LYS A 203 -4.19 12.44 -8.43
N PRO A 204 -5.11 12.32 -9.39
CA PRO A 204 -4.82 12.62 -10.79
C PRO A 204 -4.33 14.08 -10.98
N GLU A 205 -3.38 14.34 -11.89
CA GLU A 205 -2.73 13.35 -12.75
C GLU A 205 -1.38 12.94 -12.11
N ASP A 206 -1.03 11.65 -12.23
CA ASP A 206 0.26 11.11 -11.78
C ASP A 206 0.75 10.06 -12.78
N LYS A 207 1.89 10.32 -13.43
CA LYS A 207 2.46 9.46 -14.47
C LYS A 207 2.77 8.04 -14.00
N ILE A 208 3.25 7.89 -12.78
CA ILE A 208 3.65 6.58 -12.23
C ILE A 208 2.39 5.76 -11.97
N ILE A 209 1.40 6.35 -11.31
CA ILE A 209 0.12 5.67 -11.04
C ILE A 209 -0.58 5.31 -12.35
N GLY A 210 -0.63 6.22 -13.32
CA GLY A 210 -1.22 5.96 -14.63
C GLY A 210 -0.56 4.79 -15.36
N LEU A 211 0.78 4.75 -15.39
CA LEU A 211 1.52 3.64 -15.98
C LEU A 211 1.27 2.32 -15.25
N LEU A 212 1.29 2.33 -13.92
CA LEU A 212 1.06 1.12 -13.13
C LEU A 212 -0.38 0.59 -13.25
N LEU A 213 -1.37 1.47 -13.37
CA LEU A 213 -2.74 1.09 -13.71
C LEU A 213 -2.84 0.45 -15.10
N PHE A 214 -2.17 1.02 -16.11
CA PHE A 214 -2.11 0.42 -17.44
C PHE A 214 -1.53 -1.00 -17.38
N GLU A 215 -0.43 -1.21 -16.66
CA GLU A 215 0.16 -2.55 -16.52
C GLU A 215 -0.73 -3.52 -15.74
N LEU A 216 -1.43 -3.05 -14.72
CA LEU A 216 -2.43 -3.88 -14.02
C LEU A 216 -3.57 -4.30 -14.97
N GLY A 217 -4.07 -3.38 -15.78
CA GLY A 217 -5.07 -3.68 -16.82
C GLY A 217 -4.57 -4.74 -17.80
N ASN A 218 -3.30 -4.66 -18.21
CA ASN A 218 -2.66 -5.65 -19.09
C ASN A 218 -2.61 -7.04 -18.44
N MET A 219 -2.25 -7.13 -17.16
CA MET A 219 -2.20 -8.40 -16.42
C MET A 219 -3.59 -9.04 -16.30
N ILE A 220 -4.63 -8.24 -16.12
CA ILE A 220 -6.01 -8.71 -16.02
C ILE A 220 -6.54 -9.14 -17.40
N ALA A 221 -6.22 -8.41 -18.47
CA ALA A 221 -6.58 -8.80 -19.83
C ALA A 221 -5.92 -10.13 -20.25
N LEU A 222 -4.70 -10.43 -19.80
CA LEU A 222 -4.04 -11.72 -19.99
C LEU A 222 -4.78 -12.91 -19.33
N GLN A 223 -5.68 -12.63 -18.40
CA GLN A 223 -6.51 -13.62 -17.70
C GLN A 223 -7.96 -13.63 -18.19
N ASP A 224 -8.20 -13.11 -19.39
CA ASP A 224 -9.49 -13.06 -20.08
C ASP A 224 -10.59 -12.23 -19.37
N ASP A 225 -10.25 -11.45 -18.33
CA ASP A 225 -11.19 -10.49 -17.74
C ASP A 225 -11.10 -9.11 -18.41
N VAL A 226 -11.57 -9.08 -19.66
CA VAL A 226 -11.56 -7.88 -20.51
C VAL A 226 -12.36 -6.74 -19.88
N THR A 227 -13.50 -7.04 -19.25
CA THR A 227 -14.39 -6.02 -18.67
C THR A 227 -13.68 -5.26 -17.55
N THR A 228 -13.02 -5.97 -16.65
CA THR A 228 -12.25 -5.34 -15.57
C THR A 228 -11.01 -4.63 -16.13
N ALA A 229 -10.34 -5.21 -17.12
CA ALA A 229 -9.18 -4.59 -17.76
C ALA A 229 -9.52 -3.23 -18.37
N LEU A 230 -10.63 -3.11 -19.12
CA LEU A 230 -11.10 -1.85 -19.69
C LEU A 230 -11.38 -0.79 -18.61
N ARG A 231 -12.03 -1.16 -17.52
CA ARG A 231 -12.28 -0.24 -16.40
C ARG A 231 -11.00 0.25 -15.73
N ILE A 232 -9.95 -0.57 -15.70
CA ILE A 232 -8.64 -0.17 -15.17
C ILE A 232 -7.90 0.72 -16.16
N TYR A 233 -8.04 0.48 -17.48
CA TYR A 233 -7.53 1.39 -18.50
C TYR A 233 -8.21 2.77 -18.42
N ASP A 234 -9.54 2.82 -18.19
CA ASP A 234 -10.24 4.09 -17.92
C ASP A 234 -9.59 4.85 -16.78
N LYS A 235 -9.28 4.12 -15.71
CA LYS A 235 -8.61 4.72 -14.54
C LYS A 235 -7.17 5.14 -14.84
N ALA A 236 -6.44 4.41 -15.69
CA ALA A 236 -5.12 4.83 -16.15
C ALA A 236 -5.18 6.16 -16.92
N VAL A 237 -6.20 6.30 -17.77
CA VAL A 237 -6.47 7.57 -18.52
C VAL A 237 -6.82 8.70 -17.55
N GLU A 238 -7.64 8.43 -16.52
CA GLU A 238 -7.95 9.41 -15.47
C GLU A 238 -6.66 9.93 -14.80
N TYR A 239 -5.65 9.06 -14.60
CA TYR A 239 -4.34 9.42 -14.07
C TYR A 239 -3.36 10.00 -15.11
N GLY A 240 -3.83 10.29 -16.31
CA GLY A 240 -3.04 10.94 -17.35
C GLY A 240 -2.23 10.01 -18.24
N PHE A 241 -2.40 8.68 -18.13
CA PHE A 241 -1.70 7.74 -19.00
C PHE A 241 -2.43 7.59 -20.34
N VAL A 242 -1.81 8.11 -21.39
CA VAL A 242 -2.32 8.00 -22.77
C VAL A 242 -1.17 7.65 -23.71
N ASN A 243 -1.28 6.54 -24.44
CA ASN A 243 -0.37 6.18 -25.51
C ASN A 243 -1.08 5.39 -26.62
N ASP A 244 -0.38 5.16 -27.73
CA ASP A 244 -0.97 4.45 -28.87
C ASP A 244 -1.27 2.97 -28.58
N VAL A 245 -0.54 2.34 -27.67
CA VAL A 245 -0.76 0.94 -27.26
C VAL A 245 -2.09 0.82 -26.51
N LEU A 246 -2.34 1.72 -25.55
CA LEU A 246 -3.58 1.78 -24.81
C LEU A 246 -4.79 1.96 -25.78
N LYS A 247 -4.70 2.91 -26.73
CA LYS A 247 -5.74 3.14 -27.73
C LYS A 247 -6.05 1.89 -28.54
N LYS A 248 -5.00 1.22 -29.08
CA LYS A 248 -5.14 -0.02 -29.84
C LYS A 248 -5.79 -1.14 -29.04
N ARG A 249 -5.48 -1.26 -27.75
CA ARG A 249 -6.09 -2.25 -26.85
C ARG A 249 -7.56 -1.95 -26.58
N TYR A 250 -7.91 -0.68 -26.40
CA TYR A 250 -9.31 -0.27 -26.29
C TYR A 250 -10.15 -0.61 -27.52
N GLU A 251 -9.58 -0.42 -28.71
CA GLU A 251 -10.26 -0.73 -29.98
C GLU A 251 -10.38 -2.25 -30.23
N HIS A 252 -9.50 -3.04 -29.61
CA HIS A 252 -9.45 -4.49 -29.80
C HIS A 252 -10.33 -5.25 -28.83
N PHE A 253 -10.45 -4.80 -27.59
CA PHE A 253 -11.25 -5.43 -26.54
C PHE A 253 -12.70 -4.94 -26.53
#